data_62976f2b4bcbb2c0885b87bdea832cb0
#
_entry.id   62976f2b4bcbb2c0885b87bdea832cb0
#
_cell.length_a   1.000
_cell.length_b   1.000
_cell.length_c   1.000
_cell.angle_alpha   90.00
_cell.angle_beta   90.00
_cell.angle_gamma   90.00
#
_symmetry.space_group_name_H-M   'P 1'
#
loop_
_entity.id
_entity.type
_entity.pdbx_description
1 polymer ?
#
loop_
_entity_poly.entity_id
_entity_poly.type
_entity_poly.pdbx_seq_one_letter_code
_entity_poly.pdbx_strand_id
1 'polypeptide(L)'
;MSPEPTELEHLRGGFRIGGPEGVEVATRALMAPMVGYNEAPLRQICRRFGSGLAVTEMIKPEKILRRDPNVFRDLAFGESERPLGIQVAVREPDELLPALDLVWPFGFDFVDLNMG
;
A
#
# COMPACT_ATOMS: atom_id res chain seq x y z
N MET A 1 14.99 14.71 -7.48
CA MET A 1 15.10 15.65 -6.35
C MET A 1 14.64 14.95 -5.09
N SER A 2 15.46 14.94 -4.05
CA SER A 2 15.13 14.38 -2.74
C SER A 2 15.32 15.47 -1.68
N PRO A 3 14.49 15.50 -0.63
CA PRO A 3 14.63 16.49 0.44
C PRO A 3 15.92 16.28 1.22
N GLU A 4 16.43 17.36 1.78
CA GLU A 4 17.58 17.28 2.68
C GLU A 4 17.22 16.50 3.96
N PRO A 5 18.17 15.77 4.56
CA PRO A 5 17.89 14.98 5.77
C PRO A 5 17.26 15.78 6.92
N THR A 6 17.63 17.06 7.05
CA THR A 6 17.08 17.95 8.08
C THR A 6 15.61 18.29 7.85
N GLU A 7 15.15 18.28 6.60
CA GLU A 7 13.74 18.54 6.27
C GLU A 7 12.83 17.41 6.70
N LEU A 8 13.39 16.19 6.86
CA LEU A 8 12.62 15.01 7.25
C LEU A 8 12.69 14.70 8.75
N GLU A 9 13.45 15.50 9.50
CA GLU A 9 13.67 15.20 10.92
C GLU A 9 12.37 15.16 11.74
N HIS A 10 11.43 16.05 11.43
CA HIS A 10 10.12 16.10 12.09
C HIS A 10 9.24 14.87 11.81
N LEU A 11 9.57 14.08 10.77
CA LEU A 11 8.84 12.86 10.43
C LEU A 11 9.39 11.62 11.15
N ARG A 12 10.48 11.75 11.90
CA ARG A 12 11.09 10.63 12.62
C ARG A 12 10.17 10.09 13.71
N GLY A 13 10.42 8.89 14.13
CA GLY A 13 9.65 8.21 15.15
C GLY A 13 8.78 7.13 14.55
N GLY A 14 9.43 6.14 13.95
CA GLY A 14 8.79 4.98 13.34
C GLY A 14 8.02 4.13 14.34
N PHE A 15 7.23 3.23 13.82
CA PHE A 15 6.41 2.29 14.57
C PHE A 15 6.28 0.98 13.81
N ARG A 16 5.63 0.00 14.42
CA ARG A 16 5.41 -1.31 13.81
C ARG A 16 3.91 -1.60 13.71
N ILE A 17 3.48 -2.16 12.58
CA ILE A 17 2.10 -2.64 12.38
C ILE A 17 2.11 -4.16 12.48
N GLY A 18 1.19 -4.74 13.24
CA GLY A 18 1.05 -6.19 13.34
C GLY A 18 1.96 -6.86 14.37
N GLY A 19 2.43 -6.13 15.37
CA GLY A 19 3.21 -6.67 16.47
C GLY A 19 4.71 -6.85 16.16
N PRO A 20 5.47 -7.63 16.97
CA PRO A 20 6.93 -7.71 16.88
C PRO A 20 7.48 -8.23 15.54
N GLU A 21 6.72 -9.09 14.86
CA GLU A 21 7.09 -9.65 13.56
C GLU A 21 6.38 -8.95 12.39
N GLY A 22 5.71 -7.85 12.68
CA GLY A 22 4.95 -7.09 11.69
C GLY A 22 5.80 -6.18 10.82
N VAL A 23 5.13 -5.26 10.14
CA VAL A 23 5.74 -4.33 9.20
C VAL A 23 6.34 -3.15 9.95
N GLU A 24 7.62 -2.88 9.73
CA GLU A 24 8.29 -1.70 10.27
C GLU A 24 8.02 -0.48 9.39
N VAL A 25 7.55 0.59 10.03
CA VAL A 25 7.24 1.87 9.39
C VAL A 25 8.20 2.92 9.92
N ALA A 26 9.06 3.43 9.07
CA ALA A 26 10.20 4.27 9.50
C ALA A 26 9.81 5.68 9.94
N THR A 27 8.68 6.21 9.48
CA THR A 27 8.25 7.59 9.77
C THR A 27 6.75 7.63 10.09
N ARG A 28 6.30 8.77 10.62
CA ARG A 28 4.89 9.01 10.95
C ARG A 28 4.06 9.58 9.80
N ALA A 29 4.71 9.95 8.70
CA ALA A 29 4.00 10.41 7.51
C ALA A 29 3.66 9.22 6.62
N LEU A 30 2.40 9.02 6.36
CA LEU A 30 1.88 7.90 5.59
C LEU A 30 1.15 8.42 4.37
N MET A 31 1.40 7.81 3.21
CA MET A 31 0.65 8.15 2.02
C MET A 31 -0.73 7.51 2.06
N ALA A 32 -1.78 8.35 2.07
CA ALA A 32 -3.15 7.88 2.04
C ALA A 32 -3.51 7.23 0.70
N PRO A 33 -4.40 6.23 0.69
CA PRO A 33 -4.95 5.70 -0.56
C PRO A 33 -5.87 6.74 -1.22
N MET A 34 -5.65 6.99 -2.51
CA MET A 34 -6.42 7.97 -3.29
C MET A 34 -6.71 7.41 -4.67
N VAL A 35 -7.97 7.09 -4.95
CA VAL A 35 -8.40 6.58 -6.26
C VAL A 35 -8.07 7.60 -7.35
N GLY A 36 -7.44 7.14 -8.43
CA GLY A 36 -7.03 7.96 -9.56
C GLY A 36 -5.65 8.61 -9.40
N TYR A 37 -4.99 8.51 -8.24
CA TYR A 37 -3.73 9.18 -7.96
C TYR A 37 -2.63 8.28 -7.39
N ASN A 38 -2.96 7.10 -6.86
CA ASN A 38 -2.02 6.22 -6.18
C ASN A 38 -1.23 5.30 -7.11
N GLU A 39 -0.76 5.86 -8.21
CA GLU A 39 0.10 5.11 -9.12
C GLU A 39 1.53 4.98 -8.57
N ALA A 40 2.27 3.97 -9.07
CA ALA A 40 3.63 3.71 -8.63
C ALA A 40 4.56 4.93 -8.66
N PRO A 41 4.55 5.78 -9.71
CA PRO A 41 5.39 6.98 -9.71
C PRO A 41 5.14 7.92 -8.55
N LEU A 42 3.88 8.16 -8.20
CA LEU A 42 3.55 9.03 -7.07
C LEU A 42 3.96 8.40 -5.74
N ARG A 43 3.73 7.09 -5.55
CA ARG A 43 4.18 6.38 -4.35
C ARG A 43 5.69 6.46 -4.18
N GLN A 44 6.45 6.32 -5.26
CA GLN A 44 7.92 6.44 -5.24
C GLN A 44 8.37 7.86 -4.86
N ILE A 45 7.71 8.88 -5.38
CA ILE A 45 7.99 10.28 -5.01
C ILE A 45 7.70 10.51 -3.53
N CYS A 46 6.53 10.11 -3.04
CA CYS A 46 6.18 10.25 -1.63
C CYS A 46 7.17 9.51 -0.73
N ARG A 47 7.66 8.35 -1.16
CA ARG A 47 8.68 7.60 -0.43
C ARG A 47 9.98 8.39 -0.30
N ARG A 48 10.43 9.08 -1.35
CA ARG A 48 11.61 9.94 -1.31
C ARG A 48 11.43 11.11 -0.35
N PHE A 49 10.20 11.61 -0.19
CA PHE A 49 9.88 12.70 0.73
C PHE A 49 9.51 12.22 2.14
N GLY A 50 9.77 10.97 2.47
CA GLY A 50 9.69 10.48 3.84
C GLY A 50 8.41 9.75 4.21
N SER A 51 7.57 9.36 3.24
CA SER A 51 6.44 8.48 3.54
C SER A 51 6.94 7.16 4.12
N GLY A 52 6.44 6.80 5.29
CA GLY A 52 6.81 5.56 5.98
C GLY A 52 6.21 4.31 5.37
N LEU A 53 5.06 4.44 4.74
CA LEU A 53 4.40 3.41 3.94
C LEU A 53 3.49 4.04 2.90
N ALA A 54 3.05 3.24 1.96
CA ALA A 54 1.98 3.58 1.04
C ALA A 54 0.98 2.44 0.94
N VAL A 55 -0.18 2.74 0.38
CA VAL A 55 -1.26 1.77 0.13
C VAL A 55 -1.70 1.93 -1.32
N THR A 56 -2.06 0.86 -1.97
CA THR A 56 -2.62 0.93 -3.34
C THR A 56 -3.92 1.70 -3.35
N GLU A 57 -4.39 2.04 -4.54
CA GLU A 57 -5.78 2.44 -4.69
C GLU A 57 -6.72 1.36 -4.16
N MET A 58 -7.92 1.77 -3.75
CA MET A 58 -8.96 0.87 -3.31
C MET A 58 -9.37 -0.07 -4.43
N ILE A 59 -9.29 -1.36 -4.18
CA ILE A 59 -9.65 -2.40 -5.14
C ILE A 59 -10.83 -3.19 -4.62
N LYS A 60 -11.76 -3.48 -5.51
CA LYS A 60 -12.91 -4.32 -5.19
C LYS A 60 -12.56 -5.80 -5.41
N PRO A 61 -12.80 -6.69 -4.41
CA PRO A 61 -12.51 -8.11 -4.53
C PRO A 61 -13.11 -8.76 -5.79
N GLU A 62 -14.32 -8.38 -6.19
CA GLU A 62 -14.94 -8.93 -7.39
C GLU A 62 -14.13 -8.67 -8.67
N LYS A 63 -13.38 -7.57 -8.75
CA LYS A 63 -12.49 -7.30 -9.89
C LYS A 63 -11.27 -8.23 -9.89
N ILE A 64 -10.74 -8.52 -8.71
CA ILE A 64 -9.65 -9.47 -8.55
C ILE A 64 -10.13 -10.88 -8.94
N LEU A 65 -11.28 -11.29 -8.44
CA LEU A 65 -11.86 -12.62 -8.72
C LEU A 65 -12.16 -12.82 -10.20
N ARG A 66 -12.60 -11.78 -10.90
CA ARG A 66 -12.81 -11.81 -12.35
C ARG A 66 -11.53 -11.71 -13.16
N ARG A 67 -10.38 -11.57 -12.49
CA ARG A 67 -9.06 -11.41 -13.12
C ARG A 67 -9.01 -10.24 -14.11
N ASP A 68 -9.58 -9.09 -13.71
CA ASP A 68 -9.55 -7.88 -14.52
C ASP A 68 -8.09 -7.51 -14.86
N PRO A 69 -7.69 -7.49 -16.15
CA PRO A 69 -6.31 -7.23 -16.54
C PRO A 69 -5.79 -5.86 -16.10
N ASN A 70 -6.66 -4.87 -16.00
CA ASN A 70 -6.27 -3.53 -15.57
C ASN A 70 -5.87 -3.54 -14.10
N VAL A 71 -6.62 -4.25 -13.25
CA VAL A 71 -6.27 -4.41 -11.83
C VAL A 71 -4.93 -5.10 -11.69
N PHE A 72 -4.70 -6.21 -12.36
CA PHE A 72 -3.46 -6.97 -12.23
C PHE A 72 -2.24 -6.21 -12.75
N ARG A 73 -2.41 -5.42 -13.82
CA ARG A 73 -1.35 -4.54 -14.30
C ARG A 73 -0.99 -3.49 -13.25
N ASP A 74 -1.99 -2.89 -12.61
CA ASP A 74 -1.80 -1.80 -11.66
C ASP A 74 -1.28 -2.28 -10.29
N LEU A 75 -1.30 -3.59 -10.03
CA LEU A 75 -0.75 -4.18 -8.80
C LEU A 75 0.78 -4.36 -8.82
N ALA A 76 1.42 -4.21 -9.98
CA ALA A 76 2.88 -4.31 -10.06
C ALA A 76 3.55 -3.13 -9.35
N PHE A 77 4.60 -3.41 -8.58
CA PHE A 77 5.36 -2.40 -7.84
C PHE A 77 6.83 -2.78 -7.70
N GLY A 78 7.67 -1.80 -7.37
CA GLY A 78 9.10 -2.01 -7.13
C GLY A 78 9.44 -2.04 -5.63
N GLU A 79 10.58 -2.63 -5.31
CA GLU A 79 11.08 -2.74 -3.92
C GLU A 79 11.21 -1.38 -3.22
N SER A 80 11.49 -0.31 -3.96
CA SER A 80 11.59 1.05 -3.41
C SER A 80 10.27 1.60 -2.86
N GLU A 81 9.14 0.96 -3.19
CA GLU A 81 7.82 1.38 -2.70
C GLU A 81 7.45 0.75 -1.36
N ARG A 82 8.23 -0.22 -0.88
CA ARG A 82 7.97 -0.89 0.38
C ARG A 82 8.25 -0.02 1.60
N PRO A 83 7.48 -0.16 2.69
CA PRO A 83 6.32 -1.03 2.86
C PRO A 83 5.12 -0.56 2.02
N LEU A 84 4.50 -1.48 1.31
CA LEU A 84 3.33 -1.23 0.47
C LEU A 84 2.20 -2.19 0.82
N GLY A 85 1.04 -1.65 1.18
CA GLY A 85 -0.17 -2.42 1.41
C GLY A 85 -1.08 -2.45 0.20
N ILE A 86 -1.90 -3.49 0.11
CA ILE A 86 -3.03 -3.53 -0.81
C ILE A 86 -4.29 -3.10 -0.07
N GLN A 87 -5.00 -2.10 -0.58
CA GLN A 87 -6.29 -1.73 -0.02
C GLN A 87 -7.42 -2.40 -0.78
N VAL A 88 -8.31 -3.04 -0.03
CA VAL A 88 -9.52 -3.65 -0.57
C VAL A 88 -10.76 -3.08 0.11
N ALA A 89 -11.82 -2.87 -0.68
CA ALA A 89 -13.13 -2.49 -0.18
C ALA A 89 -14.07 -3.69 -0.33
N VAL A 90 -14.41 -4.30 0.78
CA VAL A 90 -15.17 -5.54 0.81
C VAL A 90 -16.66 -5.25 0.98
N ARG A 91 -17.45 -5.76 0.08
CA ARG A 91 -18.89 -5.72 0.17
C ARG A 91 -19.44 -7.02 0.75
N GLU A 92 -18.93 -8.14 0.24
CA GLU A 92 -19.28 -9.48 0.67
C GLU A 92 -18.07 -10.12 1.35
N PRO A 93 -18.12 -10.43 2.66
CA PRO A 93 -16.98 -10.97 3.40
C PRO A 93 -16.38 -12.24 2.77
N ASP A 94 -17.20 -13.06 2.16
CA ASP A 94 -16.76 -14.32 1.56
C ASP A 94 -15.85 -14.14 0.32
N GLU A 95 -15.83 -12.94 -0.27
CA GLU A 95 -14.97 -12.63 -1.41
C GLU A 95 -13.55 -12.26 -1.00
N LEU A 96 -13.33 -11.89 0.25
CA LEU A 96 -12.07 -11.32 0.70
C LEU A 96 -10.91 -12.31 0.58
N LEU A 97 -11.01 -13.46 1.24
CA LEU A 97 -9.91 -14.42 1.26
C LEU A 97 -9.59 -14.98 -0.12
N PRO A 98 -10.56 -15.41 -0.93
CA PRO A 98 -10.26 -15.86 -2.28
C PRO A 98 -9.60 -14.78 -3.16
N ALA A 99 -9.98 -13.52 -2.99
CA ALA A 99 -9.35 -12.41 -3.73
C ALA A 99 -7.91 -12.19 -3.26
N LEU A 100 -7.68 -12.21 -1.96
CA LEU A 100 -6.33 -12.04 -1.40
C LEU A 100 -5.40 -13.17 -1.82
N ASP A 101 -5.87 -14.41 -1.88
CA ASP A 101 -5.07 -15.55 -2.34
C ASP A 101 -4.53 -15.34 -3.77
N LEU A 102 -5.27 -14.64 -4.62
CA LEU A 102 -4.86 -14.34 -5.99
C LEU A 102 -3.80 -13.23 -6.07
N VAL A 103 -3.81 -12.28 -5.15
CA VAL A 103 -2.93 -11.10 -5.22
C VAL A 103 -1.77 -11.16 -4.23
N TRP A 104 -1.85 -11.96 -3.18
CA TRP A 104 -0.79 -12.09 -2.18
C TRP A 104 0.57 -12.48 -2.77
N PRO A 105 0.64 -13.36 -3.80
CA PRO A 105 1.91 -13.67 -4.47
C PRO A 105 2.64 -12.48 -5.10
N PHE A 106 1.96 -11.34 -5.31
CA PHE A 106 2.62 -10.10 -5.75
C PHE A 106 3.57 -9.52 -4.70
N GLY A 107 3.43 -9.93 -3.43
CA GLY A 107 4.38 -9.61 -2.37
C GLY A 107 4.07 -8.36 -1.57
N PHE A 108 2.80 -8.00 -1.41
CA PHE A 108 2.38 -6.89 -0.54
C PHE A 108 2.78 -7.15 0.91
N ASP A 109 3.08 -6.09 1.64
CA ASP A 109 3.54 -6.19 3.03
C ASP A 109 2.39 -6.31 4.02
N PHE A 110 1.21 -5.77 3.69
CA PHE A 110 0.02 -5.83 4.53
C PHE A 110 -1.26 -5.61 3.70
N VAL A 111 -2.38 -5.85 4.33
CA VAL A 111 -3.72 -5.59 3.77
C VAL A 111 -4.36 -4.46 4.56
N ASP A 112 -4.92 -3.51 3.85
CA ASP A 112 -5.71 -2.42 4.41
C ASP A 112 -7.17 -2.58 4.01
N LEU A 113 -8.07 -2.64 5.00
CA LEU A 113 -9.50 -2.80 4.74
C LEU A 113 -10.19 -1.44 4.76
N ASN A 114 -10.75 -1.06 3.62
CA ASN A 114 -11.59 0.13 3.54
C ASN A 114 -12.98 -0.20 4.11
N MET A 115 -13.33 0.44 5.19
CA MET A 115 -14.62 0.24 5.88
C MET A 115 -15.55 1.46 5.81
N GLY A 116 -15.27 2.34 4.86
CA GLY A 116 -16.07 3.54 4.65
C GLY A 116 -15.44 4.83 5.09
#